data_57fff584e026b2c0b187ea9c029ac341
#
_entry.id   57fff584e026b2c0b187ea9c029ac341
#
_cell.length_a   1.000
_cell.length_b   1.000
_cell.length_c   1.000
_cell.angle_alpha   90.00
_cell.angle_beta   90.00
_cell.angle_gamma   90.00
#
_symmetry.space_group_name_H-M   'P 1'
#
loop_
_entity.id
_entity.type
_entity.pdbx_description
1 polymer ?
#
loop_
_entity_poly.entity_id
_entity_poly.type
_entity_poly.pdbx_seq_one_letter_code
_entity_poly.pdbx_strand_id
1 'polypeptide(L)'
;MNNQLCILDIETTGFKPEDSEILELYILKVVDNEIIDEFYSLFNTKQKIENSHIHGITNEKVKDSPYFEEKSLEIREFVKGSVLVGHNIDYFDLKFLNHYLDQPLDNKTIDTVLLSRAKLTDKIENHKLITIAEYFNVSIPTHSAKDDVITTFEIYKKLSSIQ
;
A
#
# COMPACT_ATOMS: atom_id res chain seq x y z
N MET A 1 17.90 11.48 -13.26
CA MET A 1 16.43 11.26 -13.27
C MET A 1 16.03 11.19 -11.81
N ASN A 2 15.10 12.06 -11.37
CA ASN A 2 14.61 11.97 -9.97
C ASN A 2 13.93 10.61 -9.78
N ASN A 3 14.51 9.75 -8.95
CA ASN A 3 13.90 8.49 -8.52
C ASN A 3 12.83 8.77 -7.46
N GLN A 4 11.72 9.39 -7.88
CA GLN A 4 10.60 9.63 -7.00
C GLN A 4 9.75 8.36 -6.89
N LEU A 5 9.61 7.87 -5.68
CA LEU A 5 8.79 6.70 -5.35
C LEU A 5 7.61 7.13 -4.49
N CYS A 6 6.49 6.47 -4.65
CA CYS A 6 5.38 6.47 -3.71
C CYS A 6 5.16 5.04 -3.23
N ILE A 7 5.49 4.76 -1.98
CA ILE A 7 5.24 3.47 -1.34
C ILE A 7 3.84 3.55 -0.74
N LEU A 8 2.96 2.61 -1.07
CA LEU A 8 1.58 2.67 -0.63
C LEU A 8 1.04 1.31 -0.18
N ASP A 9 0.02 1.38 0.65
CA ASP A 9 -0.78 0.25 1.11
C ASP A 9 -2.19 0.71 1.46
N ILE A 10 -3.18 -0.17 1.33
CA ILE A 10 -4.58 0.08 1.66
C ILE A 10 -5.14 -0.98 2.60
N GLU A 11 -6.12 -0.57 3.44
CA GLU A 11 -7.03 -1.49 4.11
C GLU A 11 -8.43 -1.37 3.51
N THR A 12 -9.14 -2.48 3.44
CA THR A 12 -10.42 -2.58 2.72
C THR A 12 -11.45 -3.37 3.51
N THR A 13 -12.73 -3.27 3.13
CA THR A 13 -13.80 -4.10 3.71
C THR A 13 -13.78 -5.55 3.22
N GLY A 14 -12.98 -5.88 2.18
CA GLY A 14 -12.90 -7.22 1.61
C GLY A 14 -11.87 -7.32 0.50
N PHE A 15 -11.95 -8.35 -0.33
CA PHE A 15 -10.87 -8.71 -1.27
C PHE A 15 -11.07 -8.26 -2.71
N LYS A 16 -12.27 -7.84 -3.10
CA LYS A 16 -12.60 -7.49 -4.49
C LYS A 16 -13.20 -6.09 -4.56
N PRO A 17 -12.68 -5.21 -5.43
CA PRO A 17 -13.17 -3.84 -5.53
C PRO A 17 -14.63 -3.73 -5.98
N GLU A 18 -15.18 -4.77 -6.65
CA GLU A 18 -16.57 -4.78 -7.11
C GLU A 18 -17.58 -4.89 -5.96
N ASP A 19 -17.19 -5.44 -4.82
CA ASP A 19 -18.05 -5.70 -3.65
C ASP A 19 -17.48 -5.18 -2.32
N SER A 20 -16.35 -4.47 -2.37
CA SER A 20 -15.63 -4.02 -1.16
C SER A 20 -15.11 -2.60 -1.33
N GLU A 21 -15.00 -1.85 -0.25
CA GLU A 21 -14.60 -0.44 -0.24
C GLU A 21 -13.25 -0.24 0.45
N ILE A 22 -12.52 0.82 0.07
CA ILE A 22 -11.27 1.22 0.73
C ILE A 22 -11.59 1.91 2.06
N LEU A 23 -10.92 1.51 3.13
CA LEU A 23 -11.08 2.05 4.48
C LEU A 23 -9.91 2.91 4.95
N GLU A 24 -8.71 2.62 4.47
CA GLU A 24 -7.48 3.34 4.82
C GLU A 24 -6.55 3.37 3.62
N LEU A 25 -5.85 4.46 3.45
CA LEU A 25 -4.76 4.59 2.48
C LEU A 25 -3.62 5.37 3.14
N TYR A 26 -2.42 4.82 3.08
CA TYR A 26 -1.21 5.52 3.41
C TYR A 26 -0.24 5.50 2.23
N ILE A 27 0.37 6.64 1.93
CA ILE A 27 1.36 6.78 0.87
C ILE A 27 2.57 7.54 1.43
N LEU A 28 3.74 6.96 1.29
CA LEU A 28 5.01 7.57 1.64
C LEU A 28 5.73 8.01 0.37
N LYS A 29 5.99 9.31 0.24
CA LYS A 29 6.74 9.84 -0.90
C LYS A 29 8.22 9.94 -0.58
N VAL A 30 9.04 9.35 -1.44
CA VAL A 30 10.48 9.21 -1.26
C VAL A 30 11.22 9.70 -2.50
N VAL A 31 12.29 10.45 -2.30
CA VAL A 31 13.25 10.85 -3.34
C VAL A 31 14.66 10.53 -2.86
N ASP A 32 15.43 9.82 -3.68
CA ASP A 32 16.82 9.44 -3.36
C ASP A 32 16.97 8.77 -1.97
N ASN A 33 16.02 7.90 -1.62
CA ASN A 33 15.86 7.21 -0.33
C ASN A 33 15.51 8.10 0.88
N GLU A 34 15.26 9.38 0.68
CA GLU A 34 14.81 10.30 1.73
C GLU A 34 13.28 10.47 1.66
N ILE A 35 12.62 10.35 2.81
CA ILE A 35 11.19 10.61 2.94
C ILE A 35 10.96 12.11 2.84
N ILE A 36 10.16 12.56 1.88
CA ILE A 36 9.91 13.97 1.62
C ILE A 36 8.47 14.40 1.91
N ASP A 37 7.51 13.45 1.90
CA ASP A 37 6.09 13.74 2.12
C ASP A 37 5.33 12.47 2.48
N GLU A 38 4.12 12.62 3.06
CA GLU A 38 3.22 11.52 3.33
C GLU A 38 1.77 11.93 3.08
N PHE A 39 0.95 10.99 2.60
CA PHE A 39 -0.49 11.11 2.53
C PHE A 39 -1.12 10.03 3.41
N TYR A 40 -2.09 10.43 4.23
CA TYR A 40 -2.86 9.52 5.06
C TYR A 40 -4.33 9.89 5.08
N SER A 41 -5.20 8.91 4.87
CA SER A 41 -6.64 9.09 5.11
C SER A 41 -7.29 7.79 5.53
N LEU A 42 -8.21 7.90 6.48
CA LEU A 42 -9.30 6.94 6.67
C LEU A 42 -10.46 7.34 5.75
N PHE A 43 -11.29 6.37 5.38
CA PHE A 43 -12.45 6.59 4.52
C PHE A 43 -13.71 6.01 5.14
N ASN A 44 -14.79 6.78 5.05
CA ASN A 44 -16.12 6.32 5.43
C ASN A 44 -16.60 5.25 4.43
N THR A 45 -17.46 4.36 4.90
CA THR A 45 -18.06 3.29 4.09
C THR A 45 -19.54 3.16 4.38
N LYS A 46 -20.31 2.80 3.35
CA LYS A 46 -21.73 2.42 3.49
C LYS A 46 -21.90 0.96 3.91
N GLN A 47 -20.82 0.19 3.84
CA GLN A 47 -20.83 -1.23 4.19
C GLN A 47 -20.62 -1.44 5.68
N LYS A 48 -21.14 -2.56 6.19
CA LYS A 48 -20.76 -3.05 7.51
C LYS A 48 -19.35 -3.63 7.43
N ILE A 49 -18.44 -3.14 8.27
CA ILE A 49 -17.08 -3.66 8.37
C ILE A 49 -17.11 -4.93 9.21
N GLU A 50 -16.87 -6.08 8.59
CA GLU A 50 -16.90 -7.40 9.26
C GLU A 50 -15.49 -7.94 9.55
N ASN A 51 -14.47 -7.38 8.92
CA ASN A 51 -13.06 -7.78 9.03
C ASN A 51 -12.21 -6.86 9.93
N SER A 52 -12.84 -6.10 10.82
CA SER A 52 -12.17 -5.20 11.78
C SER A 52 -11.15 -5.91 12.68
N HIS A 53 -11.28 -7.23 12.87
CA HIS A 53 -10.32 -8.04 13.61
C HIS A 53 -8.95 -8.16 12.89
N ILE A 54 -8.86 -7.82 11.61
CA ILE A 54 -7.61 -7.83 10.83
C ILE A 54 -6.85 -6.51 11.01
N HIS A 55 -7.51 -5.37 10.73
CA HIS A 55 -6.87 -4.04 10.65
C HIS A 55 -7.33 -3.06 11.74
N GLY A 56 -8.23 -3.46 12.64
CA GLY A 56 -8.69 -2.63 13.74
C GLY A 56 -9.57 -1.44 13.35
N ILE A 57 -10.03 -1.36 12.08
CA ILE A 57 -10.91 -0.28 11.60
C ILE A 57 -12.36 -0.74 11.76
N THR A 58 -13.18 0.09 12.41
CA THR A 58 -14.62 -0.14 12.63
C THR A 58 -15.44 0.95 11.98
N ASN A 59 -16.73 0.71 11.75
CA ASN A 59 -17.65 1.74 11.22
C ASN A 59 -17.64 2.99 12.10
N GLU A 60 -17.56 2.84 13.44
CA GLU A 60 -17.48 3.98 14.36
C GLU A 60 -16.20 4.82 14.14
N LYS A 61 -15.07 4.16 13.88
CA LYS A 61 -13.79 4.85 13.64
C LYS A 61 -13.80 5.71 12.36
N VAL A 62 -14.54 5.30 11.34
CA VAL A 62 -14.52 5.97 10.03
C VAL A 62 -15.76 6.82 9.75
N LYS A 63 -16.75 6.86 10.63
CA LYS A 63 -18.04 7.54 10.39
C LYS A 63 -17.95 9.01 10.02
N ASP A 64 -16.94 9.72 10.54
CA ASP A 64 -16.70 11.14 10.30
C ASP A 64 -15.58 11.38 9.27
N SER A 65 -15.05 10.32 8.65
CA SER A 65 -14.06 10.40 7.60
C SER A 65 -14.69 10.75 6.25
N PRO A 66 -13.95 11.34 5.30
CA PRO A 66 -14.45 11.55 3.94
C PRO A 66 -14.71 10.20 3.26
N TYR A 67 -15.56 10.20 2.24
CA TYR A 67 -15.61 9.09 1.29
C TYR A 67 -14.39 9.13 0.37
N PHE A 68 -13.99 7.97 -0.16
CA PHE A 68 -12.77 7.86 -0.99
C PHE A 68 -12.80 8.80 -2.20
N GLU A 69 -13.95 8.94 -2.85
CA GLU A 69 -14.13 9.76 -4.04
C GLU A 69 -13.84 11.24 -3.78
N GLU A 70 -14.06 11.71 -2.55
CA GLU A 70 -13.77 13.11 -2.16
C GLU A 70 -12.27 13.42 -2.16
N LYS A 71 -11.41 12.40 -2.07
CA LYS A 71 -9.95 12.49 -2.08
C LYS A 71 -9.30 12.07 -3.41
N SER A 72 -10.08 11.68 -4.39
CA SER A 72 -9.59 11.14 -5.67
C SER A 72 -8.57 12.06 -6.36
N LEU A 73 -8.87 13.34 -6.49
CA LEU A 73 -7.95 14.31 -7.12
C LEU A 73 -6.67 14.49 -6.29
N GLU A 74 -6.78 14.61 -4.97
CA GLU A 74 -5.64 14.78 -4.07
C GLU A 74 -4.68 13.58 -4.15
N ILE A 75 -5.22 12.36 -4.15
CA ILE A 75 -4.46 11.12 -4.27
C ILE A 75 -3.71 11.08 -5.62
N ARG A 76 -4.40 11.38 -6.72
CA ARG A 76 -3.80 11.38 -8.05
C ARG A 76 -2.66 12.39 -8.19
N GLU A 77 -2.87 13.62 -7.73
CA GLU A 77 -1.82 14.65 -7.76
C GLU A 77 -0.65 14.28 -6.84
N PHE A 78 -0.93 13.64 -5.69
CA PHE A 78 0.14 13.18 -4.79
C PHE A 78 1.07 12.16 -5.44
N VAL A 79 0.54 11.17 -6.18
CA VAL A 79 1.36 10.12 -6.80
C VAL A 79 1.89 10.46 -8.18
N LYS A 80 1.50 11.60 -8.73
CA LYS A 80 1.84 12.00 -10.10
C LYS A 80 3.35 12.00 -10.37
N GLY A 81 3.74 11.32 -11.44
CA GLY A 81 5.14 11.22 -11.86
C GLY A 81 6.03 10.33 -11.00
N SER A 82 5.48 9.66 -9.99
CA SER A 82 6.20 8.70 -9.15
C SER A 82 6.12 7.29 -9.73
N VAL A 83 7.08 6.44 -9.35
CA VAL A 83 6.93 4.98 -9.45
C VAL A 83 6.23 4.51 -8.17
N LEU A 84 5.16 3.72 -8.31
CA LEU A 84 4.44 3.17 -7.17
C LEU A 84 5.10 1.89 -6.69
N VAL A 85 5.29 1.77 -5.40
CA VAL A 85 5.87 0.58 -4.76
C VAL A 85 4.86 0.04 -3.75
N GLY A 86 4.61 -1.25 -3.76
CA GLY A 86 3.76 -1.90 -2.78
C GLY A 86 4.00 -3.40 -2.71
N HIS A 87 3.38 -4.04 -1.75
CA HIS A 87 3.46 -5.50 -1.57
C HIS A 87 2.22 -6.17 -2.16
N ASN A 88 2.35 -6.83 -3.29
CA ASN A 88 1.24 -7.35 -4.11
C ASN A 88 0.40 -6.23 -4.75
N ILE A 89 0.99 -5.09 -4.98
CA ILE A 89 0.34 -3.87 -5.45
C ILE A 89 -0.40 -4.04 -6.77
N ASP A 90 0.17 -4.77 -7.72
CA ASP A 90 -0.41 -4.95 -9.06
C ASP A 90 -1.70 -5.79 -9.03
N TYR A 91 -1.84 -6.66 -8.04
CA TYR A 91 -2.96 -7.59 -7.93
C TYR A 91 -3.99 -7.18 -6.89
N PHE A 92 -3.66 -6.25 -5.99
CA PHE A 92 -4.56 -5.82 -4.94
C PHE A 92 -4.77 -4.29 -4.95
N ASP A 93 -3.82 -3.50 -4.44
CA ASP A 93 -3.99 -2.06 -4.21
C ASP A 93 -4.40 -1.29 -5.46
N LEU A 94 -3.72 -1.50 -6.58
CA LEU A 94 -4.03 -0.82 -7.84
C LEU A 94 -5.40 -1.18 -8.40
N LYS A 95 -5.88 -2.39 -8.17
CA LYS A 95 -7.24 -2.77 -8.59
C LYS A 95 -8.28 -1.96 -7.85
N PHE A 96 -8.11 -1.80 -6.53
CA PHE A 96 -8.99 -0.95 -5.73
C PHE A 96 -8.87 0.52 -6.10
N LEU A 97 -7.65 1.05 -6.15
CA LEU A 97 -7.42 2.45 -6.50
C LEU A 97 -8.02 2.78 -7.89
N ASN A 98 -7.76 1.96 -8.90
CA ASN A 98 -8.26 2.19 -10.25
C ASN A 98 -9.78 1.96 -10.40
N HIS A 99 -10.40 1.22 -9.47
CA HIS A 99 -11.85 1.06 -9.43
C HIS A 99 -12.54 2.31 -8.86
N TYR A 100 -11.94 2.94 -7.85
CA TYR A 100 -12.55 4.06 -7.12
C TYR A 100 -12.09 5.44 -7.57
N LEU A 101 -10.93 5.56 -8.21
CA LEU A 101 -10.46 6.83 -8.77
C LEU A 101 -11.28 7.21 -10.01
N ASP A 102 -11.50 8.52 -10.21
CA ASP A 102 -12.17 9.07 -11.38
C ASP A 102 -11.45 8.76 -12.70
N GLN A 103 -10.15 8.57 -12.65
CA GLN A 103 -9.31 8.10 -13.75
C GLN A 103 -8.24 7.12 -13.21
N PRO A 104 -7.96 6.03 -13.95
CA PRO A 104 -6.92 5.08 -13.56
C PRO A 104 -5.54 5.74 -13.45
N LEU A 105 -4.72 5.20 -12.57
CA LEU A 105 -3.31 5.56 -12.46
C LEU A 105 -2.52 4.91 -13.59
N ASP A 106 -1.65 5.69 -14.25
CA ASP A 106 -0.76 5.26 -15.32
C ASP A 106 0.71 5.15 -14.86
N ASN A 107 0.93 5.18 -13.57
CA ASN A 107 2.24 5.09 -12.95
C ASN A 107 2.88 3.72 -13.21
N LYS A 108 4.21 3.72 -13.37
CA LYS A 108 4.99 2.47 -13.29
C LYS A 108 4.92 1.92 -11.87
N THR A 109 5.02 0.59 -11.76
CA THR A 109 4.96 -0.11 -10.47
C THR A 109 6.21 -0.93 -10.19
N ILE A 110 6.48 -1.13 -8.91
CA ILE A 110 7.43 -2.13 -8.40
C ILE A 110 6.67 -2.93 -7.33
N ASP A 111 6.39 -4.19 -7.63
CA ASP A 111 5.77 -5.12 -6.71
C ASP A 111 6.84 -5.87 -5.91
N THR A 112 6.87 -5.67 -4.59
CA THR A 112 7.88 -6.30 -3.72
C THR A 112 7.69 -7.82 -3.60
N VAL A 113 6.49 -8.38 -3.87
CA VAL A 113 6.31 -9.85 -4.00
C VAL A 113 7.07 -10.37 -5.19
N LEU A 114 6.93 -9.73 -6.35
CA LEU A 114 7.64 -10.14 -7.57
C LEU A 114 9.14 -9.97 -7.42
N LEU A 115 9.56 -8.85 -6.83
CA LEU A 115 10.97 -8.59 -6.58
C LEU A 115 11.57 -9.61 -5.59
N SER A 116 10.84 -9.98 -4.53
CA SER A 116 11.29 -10.98 -3.57
C SER A 116 11.37 -12.39 -4.18
N ARG A 117 10.41 -12.75 -5.05
CA ARG A 117 10.48 -14.01 -5.80
C ARG A 117 11.73 -14.08 -6.68
N ALA A 118 12.11 -12.98 -7.32
CA ALA A 118 13.30 -12.93 -8.16
C ALA A 118 14.62 -13.01 -7.36
N LYS A 119 14.66 -12.46 -6.14
CA LYS A 119 15.91 -12.29 -5.35
C LYS A 119 16.05 -13.30 -4.21
N LEU A 120 14.98 -13.86 -3.71
CA LEU A 120 14.95 -14.74 -2.53
C LEU A 120 14.42 -16.15 -2.83
N THR A 121 14.44 -16.57 -4.10
CA THR A 121 14.10 -17.96 -4.48
C THR A 121 14.89 -18.94 -3.62
N ASP A 122 14.21 -19.92 -3.04
CA ASP A 122 14.78 -20.97 -2.18
C ASP A 122 15.41 -20.47 -0.85
N LYS A 123 15.29 -19.17 -0.52
CA LYS A 123 15.84 -18.62 0.73
C LYS A 123 14.76 -18.43 1.82
N ILE A 124 13.49 -18.37 1.43
CA ILE A 124 12.34 -18.17 2.32
C ILE A 124 11.20 -19.12 1.93
N GLU A 125 10.36 -19.48 2.89
CA GLU A 125 9.26 -20.43 2.68
C GLU A 125 8.10 -19.87 1.84
N ASN A 126 7.87 -18.57 1.94
CA ASN A 126 6.85 -17.86 1.19
C ASN A 126 7.22 -16.37 1.04
N HIS A 127 6.47 -15.62 0.21
CA HIS A 127 6.73 -14.20 -0.07
C HIS A 127 5.70 -13.27 0.56
N LYS A 128 5.15 -13.63 1.75
CA LYS A 128 4.33 -12.74 2.54
C LYS A 128 5.17 -11.61 3.14
N LEU A 129 4.56 -10.45 3.35
CA LEU A 129 5.24 -9.27 3.89
C LEU A 129 5.97 -9.60 5.21
N ILE A 130 5.29 -10.30 6.12
CA ILE A 130 5.86 -10.73 7.41
C ILE A 130 7.09 -11.64 7.23
N THR A 131 7.03 -12.63 6.34
CA THR A 131 8.14 -13.57 6.12
C THR A 131 9.38 -12.86 5.58
N ILE A 132 9.20 -11.90 4.67
CA ILE A 132 10.31 -11.11 4.13
C ILE A 132 10.86 -10.15 5.19
N ALA A 133 9.97 -9.55 6.01
CA ALA A 133 10.37 -8.68 7.11
C ALA A 133 11.24 -9.42 8.15
N GLU A 134 10.83 -10.62 8.54
CA GLU A 134 11.60 -11.49 9.43
C GLU A 134 12.95 -11.88 8.82
N TYR A 135 12.98 -12.26 7.55
CA TYR A 135 14.22 -12.61 6.84
C TYR A 135 15.25 -11.48 6.85
N PHE A 136 14.80 -10.24 6.65
CA PHE A 136 15.67 -9.06 6.66
C PHE A 136 15.86 -8.42 8.03
N ASN A 137 15.18 -8.93 9.06
CA ASN A 137 15.14 -8.36 10.40
C ASN A 137 14.79 -6.85 10.40
N VAL A 138 13.70 -6.53 9.70
CA VAL A 138 13.12 -5.18 9.63
C VAL A 138 11.80 -5.13 10.41
N SER A 139 11.14 -3.97 10.42
CA SER A 139 9.84 -3.78 11.10
C SER A 139 8.82 -4.82 10.67
N ILE A 140 8.06 -5.35 11.63
CA ILE A 140 7.02 -6.37 11.36
C ILE A 140 5.71 -5.66 10.98
N PRO A 141 5.01 -6.10 9.91
CA PRO A 141 3.73 -5.53 9.52
C PRO A 141 2.65 -5.80 10.57
N THR A 142 1.70 -4.88 10.71
CA THR A 142 0.65 -4.93 11.75
C THR A 142 -0.77 -4.92 11.20
N HIS A 143 -0.95 -4.92 9.87
CA HIS A 143 -2.23 -4.63 9.20
C HIS A 143 -2.75 -3.22 9.52
N SER A 144 -1.84 -2.27 9.59
CA SER A 144 -2.10 -0.84 9.52
C SER A 144 -1.40 -0.34 8.26
N ALA A 145 -2.08 0.36 7.38
CA ALA A 145 -1.49 0.80 6.12
C ALA A 145 -0.17 1.57 6.34
N LYS A 146 -0.08 2.37 7.39
CA LYS A 146 1.16 3.09 7.74
C LYS A 146 2.32 2.16 8.07
N ASP A 147 2.10 1.18 8.97
CA ASP A 147 3.16 0.27 9.41
C ASP A 147 3.59 -0.62 8.25
N ASP A 148 2.63 -1.09 7.44
CA ASP A 148 2.88 -1.96 6.31
C ASP A 148 3.63 -1.24 5.18
N VAL A 149 3.37 0.06 4.95
CA VAL A 149 4.16 0.91 4.04
C VAL A 149 5.60 1.09 4.53
N ILE A 150 5.81 1.35 5.82
CA ILE A 150 7.16 1.47 6.39
C ILE A 150 7.93 0.16 6.21
N THR A 151 7.32 -0.96 6.55
CA THR A 151 7.88 -2.30 6.34
C THR A 151 8.20 -2.56 4.86
N THR A 152 7.26 -2.24 3.97
CA THR A 152 7.43 -2.40 2.52
C THR A 152 8.59 -1.55 1.99
N PHE A 153 8.76 -0.33 2.47
CA PHE A 153 9.88 0.53 2.08
C PHE A 153 11.23 -0.03 2.55
N GLU A 154 11.31 -0.52 3.79
CA GLU A 154 12.53 -1.17 4.31
C GLU A 154 12.88 -2.42 3.48
N ILE A 155 11.90 -3.27 3.19
CA ILE A 155 12.05 -4.46 2.35
C ILE A 155 12.49 -4.07 0.93
N TYR A 156 11.85 -3.07 0.32
CA TYR A 156 12.23 -2.59 -1.00
C TYR A 156 13.72 -2.18 -1.08
N LYS A 157 14.20 -1.42 -0.08
CA LYS A 157 15.62 -1.03 -0.01
C LYS A 157 16.55 -2.24 0.07
N LYS A 158 16.19 -3.23 0.89
CA LYS A 158 16.98 -4.47 1.05
C LYS A 158 17.00 -5.30 -0.23
N LEU A 159 15.83 -5.53 -0.86
CA LEU A 159 15.71 -6.28 -2.10
C LEU A 159 16.45 -5.61 -3.26
N SER A 160 16.38 -4.28 -3.35
CA SER A 160 17.05 -3.50 -4.40
C SER A 160 18.58 -3.50 -4.25
N SER A 161 19.10 -3.75 -3.06
CA SER A 161 20.55 -3.83 -2.81
C SER A 161 21.15 -5.22 -3.12
N ILE A 162 20.34 -6.26 -3.33
CA ILE A 162 20.80 -7.59 -3.71
C ILE A 162 21.18 -7.58 -5.20
N GLN A 163 22.44 -7.90 -5.48
CA GLN A 163 22.97 -8.05 -6.84
C GLN A 163 22.45 -9.32 -7.53
#